data_72d12daa33c4f92bc1203269479afdbf
#
_entry.id   72d12daa33c4f92bc1203269479afdbf
#
_cell.length_a   1.000
_cell.length_b   1.000
_cell.length_c   1.000
_cell.angle_alpha   90.00
_cell.angle_beta   90.00
_cell.angle_gamma   90.00
#
_symmetry.space_group_name_H-M   'P 1'
#
loop_
_entity.id
_entity.type
_entity.pdbx_description
1 polymer ?
#
loop_
_entity_poly.entity_id
_entity_poly.type
_entity_poly.pdbx_seq_one_letter_code
_entity_poly.pdbx_strand_id
1 'polypeptide(L)'
;MSVVPFLFGVAMRSRLPGTVLVRLLIDVGATESAARSVLARLRSDGALAAHRRGRTTDYELAGLVGEAFLRARAVGNPDRVAALPAGTPWNGEFHGLLFGVPEDLRSHRDRLRNAARLAGYAPLRPGLMVAAQDGWSALAEVVSELPDVATIYPLTLRLTPDDARHAAAEAWRLPEVAANTEALIVRLVAAREAGSGATSGAAALHRYVELALPAYHFFVGIPQLPVELLPDDWPVPRLVDALAGVRDALGASAEAYVAEVLAAAENPPSQT
;
A
#
# COMPACT_ATOMS: atom_id res chain seq x y z
N MET A 1 -7.89 -2.31 -4.12
CA MET A 1 -6.86 -3.21 -3.53
C MET A 1 -7.54 -4.27 -2.68
N SER A 2 -6.89 -5.43 -2.46
CA SER A 2 -7.46 -6.56 -1.71
C SER A 2 -7.28 -6.39 -0.20
N VAL A 3 -8.23 -6.89 0.61
CA VAL A 3 -8.12 -6.99 2.07
C VAL A 3 -7.07 -8.05 2.51
N VAL A 4 -6.70 -8.97 1.60
CA VAL A 4 -5.82 -10.11 1.93
C VAL A 4 -4.48 -9.67 2.55
N PRO A 5 -3.71 -8.71 2.02
CA PRO A 5 -2.48 -8.26 2.67
C PRO A 5 -2.70 -7.74 4.09
N PHE A 6 -3.81 -7.06 4.34
CA PHE A 6 -4.16 -6.57 5.68
C PHE A 6 -4.38 -7.73 6.66
N LEU A 7 -5.03 -8.81 6.25
CA LEU A 7 -5.24 -10.00 7.08
C LEU A 7 -3.92 -10.68 7.48
N PHE A 8 -2.91 -10.70 6.61
CA PHE A 8 -1.55 -11.14 6.99
C PHE A 8 -0.95 -10.26 8.10
N GLY A 9 -1.24 -8.95 8.07
CA GLY A 9 -0.84 -8.02 9.12
C GLY A 9 -1.48 -8.33 10.46
N VAL A 10 -2.79 -8.55 10.48
CA VAL A 10 -3.54 -8.91 11.70
C VAL A 10 -3.08 -10.26 12.24
N ALA A 11 -2.84 -11.23 11.37
CA ALA A 11 -2.34 -12.55 11.77
C ALA A 11 -0.90 -12.54 12.28
N MET A 12 -0.15 -11.46 12.09
CA MET A 12 1.27 -11.33 12.43
C MET A 12 2.14 -12.47 11.84
N ARG A 13 1.73 -13.03 10.70
CA ARG A 13 2.37 -14.16 10.03
C ARG A 13 2.72 -13.82 8.58
N SER A 14 3.86 -14.31 8.09
CA SER A 14 4.27 -14.20 6.66
C SER A 14 3.56 -15.24 5.79
N ARG A 15 3.07 -16.35 6.41
CA ARG A 15 2.42 -17.46 5.72
C ARG A 15 1.13 -17.85 6.43
N LEU A 16 0.04 -18.03 5.67
CA LEU A 16 -1.26 -18.41 6.19
C LEU A 16 -1.85 -19.58 5.40
N PRO A 17 -2.50 -20.56 6.09
CA PRO A 17 -3.26 -21.61 5.43
C PRO A 17 -4.41 -21.02 4.59
N GLY A 18 -4.62 -21.58 3.40
CA GLY A 18 -5.69 -21.12 2.50
C GLY A 18 -7.09 -21.26 3.10
N THR A 19 -7.32 -22.30 3.93
CA THR A 19 -8.57 -22.48 4.67
C THR A 19 -8.81 -21.35 5.67
N VAL A 20 -7.76 -20.91 6.37
CA VAL A 20 -7.83 -19.77 7.30
C VAL A 20 -8.12 -18.48 6.54
N LEU A 21 -7.42 -18.21 5.43
CA LEU A 21 -7.67 -17.02 4.63
C LEU A 21 -9.10 -16.97 4.10
N VAL A 22 -9.66 -18.09 3.61
CA VAL A 22 -11.06 -18.16 3.18
C VAL A 22 -11.99 -17.86 4.34
N ARG A 23 -11.76 -18.44 5.52
CA ARG A 23 -12.56 -18.18 6.72
C ARG A 23 -12.53 -16.71 7.11
N LEU A 24 -11.34 -16.10 7.23
CA LEU A 24 -11.20 -14.69 7.60
C LEU A 24 -11.83 -13.76 6.57
N LEU A 25 -11.76 -14.09 5.27
CA LEU A 25 -12.44 -13.33 4.22
C LEU A 25 -13.95 -13.38 4.34
N ILE A 26 -14.52 -14.54 4.73
CA ILE A 26 -15.96 -14.68 5.00
C ILE A 26 -16.33 -13.84 6.23
N ASP A 27 -15.55 -13.89 7.28
CA ASP A 27 -15.78 -13.15 8.53
C ASP A 27 -15.74 -11.61 8.33
N VAL A 28 -15.04 -11.12 7.30
CA VAL A 28 -15.07 -9.71 6.92
C VAL A 28 -16.06 -9.38 5.79
N GLY A 29 -17.01 -10.27 5.51
CA GLY A 29 -18.16 -10.00 4.64
C GLY A 29 -18.07 -10.55 3.21
N ALA A 30 -17.06 -11.32 2.85
CA ALA A 30 -17.01 -11.97 1.54
C ALA A 30 -17.86 -13.25 1.53
N THR A 31 -18.41 -13.62 0.35
CA THR A 31 -18.92 -14.99 0.16
C THR A 31 -17.76 -15.97 -0.04
N GLU A 32 -17.98 -17.25 0.24
CA GLU A 32 -16.95 -18.28 0.05
C GLU A 32 -16.42 -18.32 -1.40
N SER A 33 -17.29 -18.19 -2.38
CA SER A 33 -16.93 -18.14 -3.79
C SER A 33 -16.06 -16.91 -4.10
N ALA A 34 -16.43 -15.73 -3.59
CA ALA A 34 -15.65 -14.51 -3.76
C ALA A 34 -14.29 -14.61 -3.09
N ALA A 35 -14.21 -15.19 -1.89
CA ALA A 35 -12.95 -15.41 -1.16
C ALA A 35 -12.00 -16.29 -1.98
N ARG A 36 -12.48 -17.43 -2.48
CA ARG A 36 -11.68 -18.34 -3.32
C ARG A 36 -11.23 -17.67 -4.62
N SER A 37 -12.11 -16.89 -5.27
CA SER A 37 -11.80 -16.15 -6.51
C SER A 37 -10.74 -15.09 -6.29
N VAL A 38 -10.79 -14.34 -5.17
CA VAL A 38 -9.77 -13.35 -4.82
C VAL A 38 -8.41 -14.00 -4.63
N LEU A 39 -8.31 -15.12 -3.90
CA LEU A 39 -7.05 -15.83 -3.69
C LEU A 39 -6.49 -16.39 -5.01
N ALA A 40 -7.34 -16.97 -5.87
CA ALA A 40 -6.92 -17.45 -7.19
C ALA A 40 -6.37 -16.33 -8.06
N ARG A 41 -7.03 -15.17 -8.09
CA ARG A 41 -6.58 -14.00 -8.84
C ARG A 41 -5.25 -13.47 -8.31
N LEU A 42 -5.12 -13.25 -7.00
CA LEU A 42 -3.87 -12.75 -6.41
C LEU A 42 -2.68 -13.69 -6.67
N ARG A 43 -2.95 -15.01 -6.71
CA ARG A 43 -1.94 -15.99 -7.12
C ARG A 43 -1.57 -15.84 -8.59
N SER A 44 -2.55 -15.70 -9.48
CA SER A 44 -2.33 -15.50 -10.92
C SER A 44 -1.55 -14.21 -11.20
N ASP A 45 -1.82 -13.17 -10.43
CA ASP A 45 -1.16 -11.85 -10.54
C ASP A 45 0.23 -11.82 -9.88
N GLY A 46 0.70 -12.95 -9.31
CA GLY A 46 1.99 -13.03 -8.63
C GLY A 46 2.06 -12.31 -7.27
N ALA A 47 0.91 -11.85 -6.75
CA ALA A 47 0.81 -11.19 -5.44
C ALA A 47 0.78 -12.18 -4.27
N LEU A 48 0.48 -13.46 -4.54
CA LEU A 48 0.55 -14.56 -3.59
C LEU A 48 1.36 -15.71 -4.17
N ALA A 49 2.35 -16.18 -3.41
CA ALA A 49 3.01 -17.46 -3.61
C ALA A 49 2.23 -18.56 -2.90
N ALA A 50 2.04 -19.70 -3.58
CA ALA A 50 1.32 -20.85 -3.03
C ALA A 50 2.32 -21.99 -2.68
N HIS A 51 2.24 -22.48 -1.45
CA HIS A 51 3.09 -23.55 -0.92
C HIS A 51 2.22 -24.75 -0.57
N ARG A 52 2.40 -25.86 -1.27
CA ARG A 52 1.64 -27.09 -1.00
C ARG A 52 2.12 -27.76 0.27
N ARG A 53 1.19 -28.03 1.21
CA ARG A 53 1.44 -28.74 2.47
C ARG A 53 0.50 -29.94 2.55
N GLY A 54 0.90 -31.08 2.01
CA GLY A 54 0.04 -32.25 1.93
C GLY A 54 -1.22 -31.99 1.10
N ARG A 55 -2.40 -32.05 1.75
CA ARG A 55 -3.72 -31.79 1.14
C ARG A 55 -4.13 -30.32 1.18
N THR A 56 -3.39 -29.47 1.87
CA THR A 56 -3.67 -28.03 2.03
C THR A 56 -2.68 -27.18 1.26
N THR A 57 -3.04 -25.92 1.04
CA THR A 57 -2.18 -24.92 0.43
C THR A 57 -2.03 -23.76 1.38
N ASP A 58 -0.82 -23.39 1.68
CA ASP A 58 -0.49 -22.17 2.41
C ASP A 58 -0.16 -21.07 1.40
N TYR A 59 -0.50 -19.83 1.74
CA TYR A 59 -0.20 -18.66 0.93
C TYR A 59 0.78 -17.72 1.65
N GLU A 60 1.62 -17.05 0.88
CA GLU A 60 2.58 -16.06 1.32
C GLU A 60 2.49 -14.83 0.40
N LEU A 61 2.58 -13.62 0.96
CA LEU A 61 2.60 -12.40 0.16
C LEU A 61 3.88 -12.34 -0.68
N ALA A 62 3.76 -12.02 -1.96
CA ALA A 62 4.86 -12.02 -2.92
C ALA A 62 4.87 -10.77 -3.79
N GLY A 63 5.98 -10.53 -4.51
CA GLY A 63 6.16 -9.43 -5.44
C GLY A 63 5.93 -8.06 -4.80
N LEU A 64 5.57 -7.09 -5.62
CA LEU A 64 5.34 -5.69 -5.19
C LEU A 64 4.29 -5.55 -4.08
N VAL A 65 3.30 -6.45 -4.04
CA VAL A 65 2.27 -6.44 -2.98
C VAL A 65 2.89 -6.80 -1.62
N GLY A 66 3.80 -7.78 -1.58
CA GLY A 66 4.54 -8.14 -0.37
C GLY A 66 5.41 -7.00 0.12
N GLU A 67 6.14 -6.33 -0.77
CA GLU A 67 6.97 -5.17 -0.43
C GLU A 67 6.15 -3.98 0.06
N ALA A 68 5.03 -3.66 -0.63
CA ALA A 68 4.12 -2.61 -0.21
C ALA A 68 3.50 -2.90 1.16
N PHE A 69 3.14 -4.17 1.43
CA PHE A 69 2.66 -4.61 2.73
C PHE A 69 3.69 -4.40 3.84
N LEU A 70 4.95 -4.77 3.60
CA LEU A 70 6.01 -4.58 4.59
C LEU A 70 6.22 -3.10 4.91
N ARG A 71 6.18 -2.22 3.89
CA ARG A 71 6.24 -0.77 4.08
C ARG A 71 5.05 -0.25 4.89
N ALA A 72 3.81 -0.57 4.50
CA ALA A 72 2.60 -0.12 5.19
C ALA A 72 2.52 -0.63 6.65
N ARG A 73 2.98 -1.86 6.90
CA ARG A 73 3.08 -2.43 8.25
C ARG A 73 4.11 -1.68 9.11
N ALA A 74 5.20 -1.20 8.51
CA ALA A 74 6.16 -0.36 9.22
C ALA A 74 5.50 0.96 9.66
N VAL A 75 4.73 1.61 8.77
CA VAL A 75 4.04 2.88 9.06
C VAL A 75 2.95 2.72 10.12
N GLY A 76 2.22 1.62 10.16
CA GLY A 76 1.19 1.34 11.19
C GLY A 76 1.72 1.02 12.58
N ASN A 77 3.03 0.97 12.79
CA ASN A 77 3.67 0.76 14.10
C ASN A 77 4.49 2.01 14.46
N PRO A 78 4.10 2.79 15.51
CA PRO A 78 4.81 4.02 15.91
C PRO A 78 6.31 3.82 16.12
N ASP A 79 6.71 2.72 16.76
CA ASP A 79 8.12 2.41 17.00
C ASP A 79 8.89 2.14 15.69
N ARG A 80 8.19 1.62 14.68
CA ARG A 80 8.76 1.34 13.36
C ARG A 80 8.69 2.55 12.43
N VAL A 81 7.70 3.44 12.62
CA VAL A 81 7.67 4.75 11.94
C VAL A 81 8.84 5.60 12.40
N ALA A 82 9.13 5.61 13.71
CA ALA A 82 10.32 6.27 14.25
C ALA A 82 11.63 5.63 13.76
N ALA A 83 11.61 4.35 13.37
CA ALA A 83 12.73 3.59 12.83
C ALA A 83 12.79 3.58 11.29
N LEU A 84 11.77 4.12 10.60
CA LEU A 84 11.90 4.39 9.16
C LEU A 84 13.06 5.39 9.02
N PRO A 85 14.06 5.11 8.16
CA PRO A 85 15.11 6.08 7.94
C PRO A 85 14.41 7.40 7.58
N ALA A 86 14.74 8.45 8.33
CA ALA A 86 14.40 9.81 7.92
C ALA A 86 14.74 9.89 6.45
N GLY A 87 13.77 10.18 5.60
CA GLY A 87 13.95 10.09 4.15
C GLY A 87 15.25 10.78 3.77
N THR A 88 15.96 10.24 2.78
CA THR A 88 17.21 10.84 2.33
C THR A 88 16.99 12.33 2.15
N PRO A 89 17.81 13.21 2.81
CA PRO A 89 17.63 14.65 2.67
C PRO A 89 17.58 15.00 1.19
N TRP A 90 16.66 15.86 0.82
CA TRP A 90 16.55 16.26 -0.57
C TRP A 90 17.80 17.02 -1.01
N ASN A 91 18.41 16.56 -2.09
CA ASN A 91 19.65 17.14 -2.63
C ASN A 91 19.42 18.40 -3.48
N GLY A 92 18.17 18.90 -3.58
CA GLY A 92 17.81 20.04 -4.41
C GLY A 92 17.49 19.70 -5.87
N GLU A 93 17.40 18.42 -6.23
CA GLU A 93 17.23 17.96 -7.60
C GLU A 93 16.08 16.96 -7.72
N PHE A 94 15.32 17.09 -8.81
CA PHE A 94 14.43 16.04 -9.27
C PHE A 94 15.08 15.25 -10.42
N HIS A 95 14.87 13.95 -10.41
CA HIS A 95 15.15 13.10 -11.54
C HIS A 95 13.98 13.18 -12.53
N GLY A 96 14.23 13.67 -13.72
CA GLY A 96 13.22 13.88 -14.75
C GLY A 96 13.21 12.78 -15.79
N LEU A 97 12.04 12.48 -16.32
CA LEU A 97 11.83 11.65 -17.49
C LEU A 97 11.09 12.48 -18.53
N LEU A 98 11.81 12.99 -19.51
CA LEU A 98 11.24 13.69 -20.67
C LEU A 98 11.02 12.67 -21.78
N PHE A 99 9.79 12.54 -22.27
CA PHE A 99 9.46 11.57 -23.29
C PHE A 99 8.47 12.09 -24.32
N GLY A 100 8.68 11.67 -25.57
CA GLY A 100 7.78 11.86 -26.69
C GLY A 100 7.41 10.50 -27.29
N VAL A 101 6.16 10.09 -27.19
CA VAL A 101 5.64 8.86 -27.81
C VAL A 101 4.49 9.24 -28.73
N PRO A 102 4.57 8.92 -30.03
CA PRO A 102 3.50 9.19 -30.99
C PRO A 102 2.14 8.66 -30.56
N GLU A 103 1.05 9.28 -31.04
CA GLU A 103 -0.31 8.94 -30.58
C GLU A 103 -0.74 7.54 -31.00
N ASP A 104 -0.29 7.07 -32.16
CA ASP A 104 -0.51 5.70 -32.64
C ASP A 104 0.17 4.63 -31.77
N LEU A 105 1.13 5.02 -30.93
CA LEU A 105 1.82 4.17 -29.96
C LEU A 105 1.29 4.36 -28.50
N ARG A 106 0.03 4.69 -28.34
CA ARG A 106 -0.59 4.98 -27.04
C ARG A 106 -0.37 3.87 -25.99
N SER A 107 -0.45 2.61 -26.41
CA SER A 107 -0.22 1.48 -25.48
C SER A 107 1.17 1.48 -24.87
N HIS A 108 2.21 1.82 -25.66
CA HIS A 108 3.58 1.95 -25.18
C HIS A 108 3.73 3.14 -24.24
N ARG A 109 3.09 4.27 -24.57
CA ARG A 109 3.07 5.46 -23.71
C ARG A 109 2.44 5.16 -22.34
N ASP A 110 1.29 4.48 -22.32
CA ASP A 110 0.59 4.14 -21.09
C ASP A 110 1.39 3.13 -20.25
N ARG A 111 2.05 2.17 -20.90
CA ARG A 111 2.96 1.22 -20.24
C ARG A 111 4.18 1.92 -19.63
N LEU A 112 4.83 2.84 -20.36
CA LEU A 112 5.93 3.66 -19.85
C LEU A 112 5.48 4.49 -18.65
N ARG A 113 4.34 5.20 -18.73
CA ARG A 113 3.80 5.98 -17.63
C ARG A 113 3.49 5.15 -16.40
N ASN A 114 2.95 3.95 -16.57
CA ASN A 114 2.67 3.06 -15.47
C ASN A 114 3.95 2.56 -14.79
N ALA A 115 4.95 2.15 -15.57
CA ALA A 115 6.25 1.76 -15.04
C ALA A 115 6.92 2.93 -14.30
N ALA A 116 6.90 4.14 -14.89
CA ALA A 116 7.45 5.33 -14.26
C ALA A 116 6.76 5.67 -12.92
N ARG A 117 5.42 5.55 -12.83
CA ARG A 117 4.71 5.74 -11.56
C ARG A 117 5.13 4.72 -10.50
N LEU A 118 5.31 3.46 -10.88
CA LEU A 118 5.79 2.42 -9.97
C LEU A 118 7.23 2.68 -9.51
N ALA A 119 8.05 3.32 -10.35
CA ALA A 119 9.40 3.77 -10.03
C ALA A 119 9.45 5.12 -9.27
N GLY A 120 8.30 5.67 -8.85
CA GLY A 120 8.21 6.90 -8.04
C GLY A 120 8.09 8.19 -8.83
N TYR A 121 7.99 8.13 -10.16
CA TYR A 121 7.79 9.33 -10.98
C TYR A 121 6.33 9.79 -10.96
N ALA A 122 6.12 11.10 -10.91
CA ALA A 122 4.83 11.74 -11.05
C ALA A 122 4.79 12.68 -12.27
N PRO A 123 3.63 12.84 -12.93
CA PRO A 123 3.51 13.71 -14.09
C PRO A 123 3.55 15.18 -13.66
N LEU A 124 4.50 15.95 -14.18
CA LEU A 124 4.61 17.38 -13.93
C LEU A 124 4.04 18.20 -15.10
N ARG A 125 4.33 17.80 -16.34
CA ARG A 125 3.84 18.42 -17.57
C ARG A 125 3.58 17.34 -18.64
N PRO A 126 2.86 17.64 -19.72
CA PRO A 126 2.77 16.73 -20.84
C PRO A 126 4.17 16.31 -21.32
N GLY A 127 4.44 15.01 -21.35
CA GLY A 127 5.75 14.47 -21.74
C GLY A 127 6.87 14.59 -20.69
N LEU A 128 6.60 15.13 -19.50
CA LEU A 128 7.58 15.25 -18.43
C LEU A 128 7.02 14.65 -17.14
N MET A 129 7.75 13.68 -16.60
CA MET A 129 7.54 13.14 -15.25
C MET A 129 8.77 13.40 -14.39
N VAL A 130 8.57 13.54 -13.08
CA VAL A 130 9.63 13.83 -12.11
C VAL A 130 9.57 12.87 -10.92
N ALA A 131 10.73 12.57 -10.34
CA ALA A 131 10.87 11.78 -9.13
C ALA A 131 11.86 12.47 -8.18
N ALA A 132 11.65 12.34 -6.87
CA ALA A 132 12.59 12.85 -5.87
C ALA A 132 13.81 11.94 -5.67
N GLN A 133 13.77 10.72 -6.18
CA GLN A 133 14.86 9.74 -6.16
C GLN A 133 15.06 9.15 -7.54
N ASP A 134 16.28 8.67 -7.82
CA ASP A 134 16.58 8.03 -9.11
C ASP A 134 15.88 6.67 -9.23
N GLY A 135 14.89 6.61 -10.10
CA GLY A 135 14.16 5.39 -10.47
C GLY A 135 14.48 4.88 -11.87
N TRP A 136 15.51 5.44 -12.54
CA TRP A 136 15.80 5.13 -13.95
C TRP A 136 16.08 3.66 -14.21
N SER A 137 16.82 2.99 -13.33
CA SER A 137 17.15 1.57 -13.49
C SER A 137 15.91 0.66 -13.54
N ALA A 138 14.84 1.04 -12.83
CA ALA A 138 13.58 0.30 -12.85
C ALA A 138 12.80 0.44 -14.17
N LEU A 139 13.19 1.37 -15.03
CA LEU A 139 12.56 1.61 -16.33
C LEU A 139 13.28 0.92 -17.48
N ALA A 140 14.47 0.36 -17.25
CA ALA A 140 15.35 -0.14 -18.31
C ALA A 140 14.66 -1.13 -19.25
N GLU A 141 13.90 -2.08 -18.72
CA GLU A 141 13.17 -3.07 -19.52
C GLU A 141 12.12 -2.42 -20.42
N VAL A 142 11.25 -1.57 -19.84
CA VAL A 142 10.17 -0.90 -20.59
C VAL A 142 10.75 0.06 -21.62
N VAL A 143 11.85 0.74 -21.30
CA VAL A 143 12.53 1.64 -22.24
C VAL A 143 13.14 0.87 -23.42
N SER A 144 13.73 -0.30 -23.17
CA SER A 144 14.31 -1.14 -24.24
C SER A 144 13.29 -1.70 -25.24
N GLU A 145 12.02 -1.78 -24.85
CA GLU A 145 10.92 -2.27 -25.69
C GLU A 145 10.21 -1.18 -26.49
N LEU A 146 10.63 0.07 -26.34
CA LEU A 146 10.01 1.19 -27.05
C LEU A 146 10.49 1.22 -28.51
N PRO A 147 9.59 1.53 -29.45
CA PRO A 147 9.96 1.75 -30.84
C PRO A 147 10.95 2.91 -31.02
N ASP A 148 11.83 2.83 -32.00
CA ASP A 148 12.86 3.84 -32.31
C ASP A 148 12.31 5.27 -32.54
N VAL A 149 11.04 5.38 -32.92
CA VAL A 149 10.37 6.66 -33.10
C VAL A 149 10.02 7.35 -31.77
N ALA A 150 10.02 6.62 -30.67
CA ALA A 150 9.83 7.20 -29.34
C ALA A 150 11.13 7.84 -28.86
N THR A 151 11.01 9.00 -28.23
CA THR A 151 12.16 9.69 -27.62
C THR A 151 12.04 9.66 -26.12
N ILE A 152 13.14 9.34 -25.43
CA ILE A 152 13.21 9.33 -23.96
C ILE A 152 14.55 9.92 -23.54
N TYR A 153 14.48 10.87 -22.63
CA TYR A 153 15.66 11.50 -22.04
C TYR A 153 15.55 11.50 -20.52
N PRO A 154 16.41 10.79 -19.79
CA PRO A 154 16.61 11.07 -18.38
C PRO A 154 17.26 12.45 -18.24
N LEU A 155 16.78 13.22 -17.27
CA LEU A 155 17.34 14.54 -17.00
C LEU A 155 17.33 14.83 -15.49
N THR A 156 18.13 15.80 -15.08
CA THR A 156 18.09 16.35 -13.73
C THR A 156 17.46 17.73 -13.81
N LEU A 157 16.48 18.00 -12.96
CA LEU A 157 15.79 19.27 -12.85
C LEU A 157 16.12 19.91 -11.50
N ARG A 158 16.83 21.04 -11.52
CA ARG A 158 17.13 21.83 -10.34
C ARG A 158 16.25 23.07 -10.34
N LEU A 159 15.53 23.27 -9.25
CA LEU A 159 14.61 24.40 -9.04
C LEU A 159 15.02 25.15 -7.77
N THR A 160 14.51 26.37 -7.62
CA THR A 160 14.56 27.04 -6.32
C THR A 160 13.74 26.23 -5.29
N PRO A 161 14.01 26.32 -3.98
CA PRO A 161 13.24 25.59 -2.97
C PRO A 161 11.72 25.81 -3.08
N ASP A 162 11.28 27.02 -3.34
CA ASP A 162 9.86 27.35 -3.46
C ASP A 162 9.23 26.79 -4.74
N ASP A 163 9.94 26.89 -5.88
CA ASP A 163 9.48 26.27 -7.12
C ASP A 163 9.48 24.75 -7.03
N ALA A 164 10.39 24.16 -6.29
CA ALA A 164 10.44 22.72 -6.08
C ALA A 164 9.26 22.23 -5.25
N ARG A 165 8.89 22.94 -4.18
CA ARG A 165 7.67 22.63 -3.40
C ARG A 165 6.42 22.78 -4.27
N HIS A 166 6.36 23.83 -5.08
CA HIS A 166 5.24 24.04 -6.00
C HIS A 166 5.14 22.88 -7.03
N ALA A 167 6.25 22.52 -7.66
CA ALA A 167 6.32 21.41 -8.60
C ALA A 167 5.94 20.07 -7.94
N ALA A 168 6.39 19.82 -6.71
CA ALA A 168 6.00 18.64 -5.94
C ALA A 168 4.49 18.65 -5.64
N ALA A 169 3.94 19.77 -5.17
CA ALA A 169 2.51 19.90 -4.88
C ALA A 169 1.64 19.61 -6.11
N GLU A 170 2.07 20.06 -7.29
CA GLU A 170 1.37 19.80 -8.55
C GLU A 170 1.52 18.34 -9.00
N ALA A 171 2.76 17.85 -9.10
CA ALA A 171 3.05 16.51 -9.64
C ALA A 171 2.40 15.39 -8.85
N TRP A 172 2.44 15.45 -7.53
CA TRP A 172 1.86 14.46 -6.63
C TRP A 172 0.48 14.84 -6.09
N ARG A 173 -0.09 15.97 -6.53
CA ARG A 173 -1.42 16.44 -6.13
C ARG A 173 -1.54 16.54 -4.60
N LEU A 174 -0.52 17.07 -3.93
CA LEU A 174 -0.42 17.07 -2.47
C LEU A 174 -1.63 17.67 -1.76
N PRO A 175 -2.28 18.75 -2.25
CA PRO A 175 -3.50 19.27 -1.63
C PRO A 175 -4.65 18.25 -1.57
N GLU A 176 -4.83 17.43 -2.62
CA GLU A 176 -5.86 16.40 -2.65
C GLU A 176 -5.48 15.22 -1.73
N VAL A 177 -4.21 14.85 -1.71
CA VAL A 177 -3.70 13.84 -0.77
C VAL A 177 -3.91 14.29 0.67
N ALA A 178 -3.61 15.57 0.99
CA ALA A 178 -3.83 16.13 2.32
C ALA A 178 -5.33 16.12 2.70
N ALA A 179 -6.22 16.56 1.81
CA ALA A 179 -7.67 16.55 2.07
C ALA A 179 -8.22 15.14 2.32
N ASN A 180 -7.78 14.15 1.54
CA ASN A 180 -8.15 12.75 1.73
C ASN A 180 -7.62 12.20 3.06
N THR A 181 -6.42 12.62 3.46
CA THR A 181 -5.81 12.26 4.75
C THR A 181 -6.63 12.80 5.91
N GLU A 182 -7.03 14.08 5.86
CA GLU A 182 -7.88 14.69 6.89
C GLU A 182 -9.23 13.98 7.03
N ALA A 183 -9.87 13.65 5.90
CA ALA A 183 -11.11 12.91 5.92
C ALA A 183 -10.97 11.53 6.60
N LEU A 184 -9.85 10.84 6.38
CA LEU A 184 -9.55 9.57 7.05
C LEU A 184 -9.33 9.77 8.56
N ILE A 185 -8.57 10.81 8.96
CA ILE A 185 -8.34 11.14 10.37
C ILE A 185 -9.67 11.36 11.09
N VAL A 186 -10.54 12.20 10.54
CA VAL A 186 -11.88 12.49 11.13
C VAL A 186 -12.66 11.19 11.33
N ARG A 187 -12.69 10.29 10.33
CA ARG A 187 -13.39 9.01 10.43
C ARG A 187 -12.81 8.10 11.51
N LEU A 188 -11.50 8.01 11.63
CA LEU A 188 -10.82 7.16 12.62
C LEU A 188 -11.03 7.68 14.04
N VAL A 189 -10.92 8.99 14.24
CA VAL A 189 -11.16 9.65 15.54
C VAL A 189 -12.61 9.46 15.98
N ALA A 190 -13.59 9.76 15.10
CA ALA A 190 -15.00 9.58 15.39
C ALA A 190 -15.35 8.11 15.72
N ALA A 191 -14.76 7.16 15.00
CA ALA A 191 -14.97 5.74 15.24
C ALA A 191 -14.41 5.29 16.61
N ARG A 192 -13.28 5.85 17.03
CA ARG A 192 -12.71 5.60 18.35
C ARG A 192 -13.58 6.20 19.46
N GLU A 193 -14.07 7.43 19.29
CA GLU A 193 -14.92 8.13 20.26
C GLU A 193 -16.30 7.50 20.43
N ALA A 194 -16.88 6.97 19.36
CA ALA A 194 -18.15 6.23 19.40
C ALA A 194 -18.07 4.95 20.24
N GLY A 195 -16.89 4.59 20.71
CA GLY A 195 -16.58 3.44 21.55
C GLY A 195 -16.54 2.14 20.74
N SER A 196 -15.55 1.34 21.04
CA SER A 196 -15.58 -0.08 20.72
C SER A 196 -16.58 -0.71 21.71
N GLY A 197 -17.86 -0.70 21.39
CA GLY A 197 -18.76 -1.61 22.10
C GLY A 197 -18.06 -2.96 22.09
N ALA A 198 -18.00 -3.66 23.25
CA ALA A 198 -17.20 -4.86 23.45
C ALA A 198 -17.49 -5.89 22.33
N THR A 199 -16.84 -5.72 21.16
CA THR A 199 -16.93 -6.62 20.03
C THR A 199 -15.85 -7.67 20.20
N SER A 200 -16.22 -8.94 20.12
CA SER A 200 -15.33 -10.08 20.20
C SER A 200 -15.50 -10.97 18.98
N GLY A 201 -14.56 -11.86 18.75
CA GLY A 201 -14.66 -12.82 17.65
C GLY A 201 -14.62 -12.18 16.27
N ALA A 202 -15.37 -12.75 15.33
CA ALA A 202 -15.45 -12.28 13.95
C ALA A 202 -15.90 -10.82 13.81
N ALA A 203 -16.79 -10.35 14.70
CA ALA A 203 -17.28 -8.98 14.69
C ALA A 203 -16.17 -7.96 14.99
N ALA A 204 -15.24 -8.30 15.88
CA ALA A 204 -14.06 -7.46 16.17
C ALA A 204 -13.15 -7.34 14.94
N LEU A 205 -12.87 -8.47 14.27
CA LEU A 205 -12.09 -8.48 13.04
C LEU A 205 -12.78 -7.64 11.93
N HIS A 206 -14.08 -7.86 11.72
CA HIS A 206 -14.83 -7.11 10.72
C HIS A 206 -14.76 -5.61 10.96
N ARG A 207 -15.00 -5.18 12.20
CA ARG A 207 -14.95 -3.76 12.57
C ARG A 207 -13.56 -3.15 12.42
N TYR A 208 -12.53 -3.89 12.83
CA TYR A 208 -11.15 -3.44 12.68
C TYR A 208 -10.76 -3.28 11.20
N VAL A 209 -11.14 -4.25 10.35
CA VAL A 209 -10.91 -4.17 8.89
C VAL A 209 -11.65 -2.99 8.28
N GLU A 210 -12.94 -2.80 8.61
CA GLU A 210 -13.76 -1.69 8.10
C GLU A 210 -13.13 -0.31 8.36
N LEU A 211 -12.55 -0.13 9.53
CA LEU A 211 -11.94 1.14 9.93
C LEU A 211 -10.52 1.32 9.43
N ALA A 212 -9.67 0.32 9.60
CA ALA A 212 -8.24 0.46 9.35
C ALA A 212 -7.85 0.22 7.87
N LEU A 213 -8.61 -0.60 7.13
CA LEU A 213 -8.28 -0.97 5.75
C LEU A 213 -8.21 0.24 4.79
N PRO A 214 -9.12 1.24 4.83
CA PRO A 214 -9.02 2.42 3.97
C PRO A 214 -7.72 3.20 4.20
N ALA A 215 -7.31 3.36 5.45
CA ALA A 215 -6.05 4.02 5.77
C ALA A 215 -4.83 3.17 5.35
N TYR A 216 -4.89 1.86 5.52
CA TYR A 216 -3.88 0.96 4.99
C TYR A 216 -3.71 1.10 3.46
N HIS A 217 -4.81 1.12 2.71
CA HIS A 217 -4.77 1.33 1.26
C HIS A 217 -4.21 2.70 0.88
N PHE A 218 -4.52 3.71 1.67
CA PHE A 218 -4.00 5.05 1.49
C PHE A 218 -2.48 5.10 1.66
N PHE A 219 -1.93 4.48 2.71
CA PHE A 219 -0.48 4.42 2.95
C PHE A 219 0.31 3.74 1.84
N VAL A 220 -0.29 2.75 1.17
CA VAL A 220 0.36 2.10 0.01
C VAL A 220 0.50 3.06 -1.17
N GLY A 221 -0.41 4.03 -1.30
CA GLY A 221 -0.46 5.00 -2.39
C GLY A 221 0.17 6.37 -2.09
N ILE A 222 0.58 6.63 -0.84
CA ILE A 222 1.20 7.92 -0.48
C ILE A 222 2.54 8.09 -1.17
N PRO A 223 2.79 9.28 -1.78
CA PRO A 223 4.08 9.59 -2.37
C PRO A 223 5.16 9.64 -1.27
N GLN A 224 6.26 8.92 -1.50
CA GLN A 224 7.43 8.94 -0.63
C GLN A 224 8.33 10.12 -1.02
N LEU A 225 8.01 11.29 -0.48
CA LEU A 225 8.75 12.53 -0.76
C LEU A 225 9.61 12.92 0.43
N PRO A 226 10.79 13.55 0.18
CA PRO A 226 11.54 14.25 1.21
C PRO A 226 10.69 15.30 1.93
N VAL A 227 10.93 15.48 3.22
CA VAL A 227 10.15 16.40 4.06
C VAL A 227 10.22 17.84 3.55
N GLU A 228 11.32 18.23 2.92
CA GLU A 228 11.55 19.56 2.35
C GLU A 228 10.59 19.91 1.21
N LEU A 229 9.99 18.91 0.58
CA LEU A 229 9.02 19.04 -0.52
C LEU A 229 7.56 18.97 -0.06
N LEU A 230 7.33 18.62 1.21
CA LEU A 230 6.00 18.51 1.78
C LEU A 230 5.54 19.84 2.40
N PRO A 231 4.23 20.11 2.48
CA PRO A 231 3.70 21.20 3.28
C PRO A 231 4.08 21.07 4.76
N ASP A 232 4.26 22.20 5.45
CA ASP A 232 4.62 22.22 6.88
C ASP A 232 3.56 21.55 7.77
N ASP A 233 2.29 21.62 7.36
CA ASP A 233 1.14 21.04 8.05
C ASP A 233 0.74 19.65 7.48
N TRP A 234 1.70 18.92 6.90
CA TRP A 234 1.45 17.62 6.28
C TRP A 234 0.74 16.63 7.22
N PRO A 235 -0.48 16.17 6.90
CA PRO A 235 -1.34 15.50 7.88
C PRO A 235 -1.00 14.03 8.13
N VAL A 236 -0.07 13.43 7.39
CA VAL A 236 0.25 11.99 7.50
C VAL A 236 0.70 11.57 8.91
N PRO A 237 1.51 12.32 9.66
CA PRO A 237 1.83 11.96 11.05
C PRO A 237 0.58 11.83 11.93
N ARG A 238 -0.39 12.74 11.81
CA ARG A 238 -1.67 12.67 12.53
C ARG A 238 -2.54 11.46 12.12
N LEU A 239 -2.46 11.05 10.87
CA LEU A 239 -3.12 9.82 10.40
C LEU A 239 -2.50 8.58 11.06
N VAL A 240 -1.19 8.54 11.21
CA VAL A 240 -0.48 7.45 11.93
C VAL A 240 -0.96 7.36 13.37
N ASP A 241 -1.07 8.49 14.07
CA ASP A 241 -1.55 8.54 15.45
C ASP A 241 -3.02 8.10 15.56
N ALA A 242 -3.88 8.54 14.64
CA ALA A 242 -5.27 8.14 14.59
C ALA A 242 -5.43 6.61 14.34
N LEU A 243 -4.60 6.04 13.47
CA LEU A 243 -4.55 4.59 13.23
C LEU A 243 -4.04 3.82 14.43
N ALA A 244 -3.00 4.32 15.11
CA ALA A 244 -2.50 3.72 16.35
C ALA A 244 -3.62 3.67 17.39
N GLY A 245 -4.39 4.74 17.57
CA GLY A 245 -5.53 4.75 18.48
C GLY A 245 -6.63 3.74 18.13
N VAL A 246 -6.92 3.50 16.84
CA VAL A 246 -7.86 2.45 16.40
C VAL A 246 -7.28 1.05 16.66
N ARG A 247 -5.99 0.86 16.41
CA ARG A 247 -5.31 -0.41 16.70
C ARG A 247 -5.34 -0.73 18.19
N ASP A 248 -5.06 0.24 19.04
CA ASP A 248 -5.06 0.05 20.50
C ASP A 248 -6.46 -0.29 21.03
N ALA A 249 -7.51 0.27 20.41
CA ALA A 249 -8.89 0.02 20.80
C ALA A 249 -9.46 -1.31 20.29
N LEU A 250 -9.10 -1.74 19.10
CA LEU A 250 -9.74 -2.86 18.39
C LEU A 250 -8.77 -3.97 17.98
N GLY A 251 -7.49 -3.65 17.82
CA GLY A 251 -6.50 -4.56 17.25
C GLY A 251 -6.33 -5.83 18.08
N ALA A 252 -6.20 -5.70 19.40
CA ALA A 252 -6.00 -6.84 20.28
C ALA A 252 -7.12 -7.89 20.20
N SER A 253 -8.40 -7.43 20.11
CA SER A 253 -9.55 -8.32 19.96
C SER A 253 -9.59 -9.00 18.59
N ALA A 254 -9.21 -8.28 17.53
CA ALA A 254 -9.12 -8.83 16.17
C ALA A 254 -7.98 -9.84 16.05
N GLU A 255 -6.81 -9.53 16.62
CA GLU A 255 -5.64 -10.40 16.65
C GLU A 255 -5.90 -11.68 17.45
N ALA A 256 -6.56 -11.57 18.62
CA ALA A 256 -6.96 -12.72 19.43
C ALA A 256 -7.87 -13.66 18.64
N TYR A 257 -8.88 -13.11 17.95
CA TYR A 257 -9.77 -13.91 17.11
C TYR A 257 -9.02 -14.62 15.97
N VAL A 258 -8.15 -13.92 15.27
CA VAL A 258 -7.35 -14.52 14.19
C VAL A 258 -6.43 -15.62 14.73
N ALA A 259 -5.85 -15.43 15.93
CA ALA A 259 -5.06 -16.46 16.59
C ALA A 259 -5.88 -17.71 16.94
N GLU A 260 -7.13 -17.55 17.41
CA GLU A 260 -8.06 -18.67 17.67
C GLU A 260 -8.37 -19.44 16.38
N VAL A 261 -8.66 -18.74 15.27
CA VAL A 261 -8.92 -19.37 13.97
C VAL A 261 -7.69 -20.15 13.46
N LEU A 262 -6.50 -19.60 13.65
CA LEU A 262 -5.24 -20.27 13.31
C LEU A 262 -5.02 -21.53 14.16
N ALA A 263 -5.18 -21.44 15.47
CA ALA A 263 -5.02 -22.57 16.38
C ALA A 263 -6.00 -23.72 16.08
N ALA A 264 -7.26 -23.38 15.76
CA ALA A 264 -8.26 -24.36 15.35
C ALA A 264 -7.91 -25.06 14.02
N ALA A 265 -7.25 -24.37 13.11
CA ALA A 265 -6.81 -24.95 11.84
C ALA A 265 -5.54 -25.83 11.99
N GLU A 266 -4.67 -25.53 12.95
CA GLU A 266 -3.47 -26.29 13.26
C GLU A 266 -3.79 -27.57 14.08
N ASN A 267 -4.84 -27.54 14.91
CA ASN A 267 -5.29 -28.65 15.76
C ASN A 267 -6.77 -28.97 15.46
N PRO A 268 -7.10 -29.56 14.29
CA PRO A 268 -8.47 -29.93 14.02
C PRO A 268 -8.97 -30.93 15.09
N PRO A 269 -10.21 -30.75 15.62
CA PRO A 269 -10.76 -31.70 16.57
C PRO A 269 -10.75 -33.09 15.96
N SER A 270 -10.23 -34.07 16.73
CA SER A 270 -10.23 -35.48 16.32
C SER A 270 -11.65 -35.88 15.99
N GLN A 271 -11.92 -36.23 14.72
CA GLN A 271 -13.21 -36.78 14.33
C GLN A 271 -13.35 -38.14 15.04
N THR A 272 -14.19 -38.16 16.08
CA THR A 272 -14.62 -39.38 16.78
C THR A 272 -15.69 -40.06 15.95
#